data_8391229bf3d311c40e92f1eda2534d56
#
_entry.id   8391229bf3d311c40e92f1eda2534d56
#
_cell.length_a   1.000
_cell.length_b   1.000
_cell.length_c   1.000
_cell.angle_alpha   90.00
_cell.angle_beta   90.00
_cell.angle_gamma   90.00
#
_symmetry.space_group_name_H-M   'P 1'
#
loop_
_entity.id
_entity.type
_entity.pdbx_description
1 polymer ?
#
loop_
_entity_poly.entity_id
_entity_poly.type
_entity_poly.pdbx_seq_one_letter_code
_entity_poly.pdbx_strand_id
1 'polypeptide(L)'
;YDNTNIAPRCVIGLDRDGVINVDRGTYTYRPEDFEPIEGSLHAITKLRYLGHKIVVITNQGGISKGLYTSDDVEAVHNHMFDLLAQAGCPTIDALFYSESSLRSDMYAKPNTGMFKRCENEVKHIKFKQGYYVGDKISDLKAAFKMGARPVLVRTGYGEQTIKELNKFTNQKIKKKTIVFDDLLSFANWLESKYV
;
A
#
# COMPACT_ATOMS: atom_id res chain seq x y z
N TYR A 1 -6.72 1.38 37.75
CA TYR A 1 -6.76 2.59 36.91
C TYR A 1 -6.07 2.27 35.61
N ASP A 2 -6.84 1.70 34.63
CA ASP A 2 -6.36 1.44 33.29
C ASP A 2 -7.05 2.41 32.34
N ASN A 3 -6.41 3.55 32.13
CA ASN A 3 -6.72 4.46 31.04
C ASN A 3 -5.59 4.40 30.01
N THR A 4 -5.36 3.22 29.44
CA THR A 4 -4.60 3.11 28.20
C THR A 4 -5.54 3.47 27.06
N ASN A 5 -5.57 4.73 26.70
CA ASN A 5 -6.14 5.22 25.43
C ASN A 5 -5.24 4.75 24.29
N ILE A 6 -5.09 3.42 24.18
CA ILE A 6 -4.36 2.82 23.05
C ILE A 6 -5.27 2.97 21.85
N ALA A 7 -4.85 3.76 20.86
CA ALA A 7 -5.56 3.90 19.61
C ALA A 7 -5.84 2.50 19.00
N PRO A 8 -7.04 2.25 18.48
CA PRO A 8 -7.39 0.91 18.00
C PRO A 8 -6.46 0.50 16.87
N ARG A 9 -5.96 -0.73 16.96
CA ARG A 9 -5.18 -1.34 15.89
C ARG A 9 -6.06 -1.47 14.66
N CYS A 10 -5.52 -1.10 13.50
CA CYS A 10 -6.27 -1.03 12.26
C CYS A 10 -5.58 -1.80 11.12
N VAL A 11 -6.27 -1.91 10.00
CA VAL A 11 -5.71 -2.42 8.76
C VAL A 11 -4.98 -1.29 8.05
N ILE A 12 -3.75 -1.57 7.63
CA ILE A 12 -2.94 -0.70 6.80
C ILE A 12 -2.68 -1.42 5.48
N GLY A 13 -3.32 -0.93 4.43
CA GLY A 13 -3.05 -1.37 3.07
C GLY A 13 -1.89 -0.60 2.49
N LEU A 14 -1.06 -1.27 1.70
CA LEU A 14 0.12 -0.70 1.05
C LEU A 14 0.09 -1.02 -0.44
N ASP A 15 0.36 -0.03 -1.29
CA ASP A 15 0.84 -0.31 -2.65
C ASP A 15 2.27 -0.84 -2.59
N ARG A 16 2.73 -1.48 -3.65
CA ARG A 16 4.09 -2.02 -3.74
C ARG A 16 5.03 -1.02 -4.39
N ASP A 17 4.88 -0.80 -5.70
CA ASP A 17 5.76 0.07 -6.49
C ASP A 17 5.57 1.54 -6.09
N GLY A 18 6.65 2.21 -5.76
CA GLY A 18 6.63 3.60 -5.29
C GLY A 18 6.34 3.79 -3.79
N VAL A 19 6.01 2.73 -3.07
CA VAL A 19 5.75 2.72 -1.61
C VAL A 19 6.72 1.81 -0.88
N ILE A 20 6.79 0.53 -1.26
CA ILE A 20 7.70 -0.46 -0.65
C ILE A 20 9.01 -0.48 -1.42
N ASN A 21 8.95 -0.57 -2.74
CA ASN A 21 10.11 -0.59 -3.63
C ASN A 21 10.12 0.60 -4.58
N VAL A 22 11.31 0.94 -5.04
CA VAL A 22 11.55 2.02 -6.00
C VAL A 22 10.78 1.74 -7.30
N ASP A 23 10.02 2.72 -7.77
CA ASP A 23 9.37 2.72 -9.09
C ASP A 23 10.23 3.57 -10.04
N ARG A 24 10.88 2.93 -11.00
CA ARG A 24 11.76 3.59 -11.99
C ARG A 24 11.04 3.99 -13.27
N GLY A 25 9.70 3.88 -13.29
CA GLY A 25 8.91 4.08 -14.51
C GLY A 25 8.94 2.89 -15.46
N THR A 26 9.58 1.80 -15.05
CA THR A 26 9.60 0.50 -15.73
C THR A 26 9.01 -0.56 -14.78
N TYR A 27 8.55 -1.67 -15.36
CA TYR A 27 7.98 -2.74 -14.53
C TYR A 27 9.05 -3.48 -13.74
N THR A 28 8.80 -3.73 -12.43
CA THR A 28 9.60 -4.60 -11.59
C THR A 28 9.02 -6.01 -11.64
N TYR A 29 9.57 -6.87 -12.47
CA TYR A 29 9.10 -8.25 -12.68
C TYR A 29 10.20 -9.31 -12.49
N ARG A 30 11.41 -8.90 -12.14
CA ARG A 30 12.50 -9.80 -11.74
C ARG A 30 12.90 -9.51 -10.30
N PRO A 31 13.20 -10.53 -9.48
CA PRO A 31 13.62 -10.32 -8.10
C PRO A 31 14.81 -9.37 -7.94
N GLU A 32 15.79 -9.45 -8.84
CA GLU A 32 16.98 -8.58 -8.84
C GLU A 32 16.71 -7.10 -9.12
N ASP A 33 15.56 -6.80 -9.71
CA ASP A 33 15.12 -5.40 -9.97
C ASP A 33 14.33 -4.81 -8.80
N PHE A 34 13.99 -5.63 -7.80
CA PHE A 34 13.28 -5.17 -6.62
C PHE A 34 14.23 -4.48 -5.65
N GLU A 35 14.18 -3.16 -5.63
CA GLU A 35 14.97 -2.31 -4.73
C GLU A 35 14.04 -1.72 -3.67
N PRO A 36 14.14 -2.12 -2.40
CA PRO A 36 13.37 -1.47 -1.34
C PRO A 36 13.69 0.01 -1.25
N ILE A 37 12.66 0.83 -1.07
CA ILE A 37 12.86 2.23 -0.69
C ILE A 37 13.48 2.24 0.70
N GLU A 38 14.47 3.13 0.90
CA GLU A 38 15.14 3.26 2.20
C GLU A 38 14.13 3.41 3.34
N GLY A 39 14.25 2.59 4.37
CA GLY A 39 13.36 2.59 5.52
C GLY A 39 12.01 1.88 5.33
N SER A 40 11.64 1.46 4.10
CA SER A 40 10.32 0.87 3.85
C SER A 40 10.12 -0.47 4.56
N LEU A 41 11.12 -1.35 4.54
CA LEU A 41 11.05 -2.64 5.24
C LEU A 41 11.00 -2.44 6.76
N HIS A 42 11.77 -1.48 7.27
CA HIS A 42 11.73 -1.11 8.69
C HIS A 42 10.36 -0.54 9.09
N ALA A 43 9.75 0.28 8.24
CA ALA A 43 8.43 0.82 8.47
C ALA A 43 7.37 -0.30 8.59
N ILE A 44 7.38 -1.26 7.67
CA ILE A 44 6.45 -2.42 7.70
C ILE A 44 6.67 -3.23 8.99
N THR A 45 7.93 -3.52 9.32
CA THR A 45 8.29 -4.23 10.54
C THR A 45 7.76 -3.52 11.78
N LYS A 46 7.98 -2.21 11.89
CA LYS A 46 7.47 -1.36 12.97
C LYS A 46 5.95 -1.44 13.09
N LEU A 47 5.22 -1.25 11.98
CA LEU A 47 3.76 -1.31 11.95
C LEU A 47 3.21 -2.67 12.39
N ARG A 48 3.90 -3.76 12.01
CA ARG A 48 3.54 -5.11 12.46
C ARG A 48 3.76 -5.29 13.97
N TYR A 49 4.88 -4.82 14.52
CA TYR A 49 5.14 -4.89 15.97
C TYR A 49 4.19 -4.01 16.79
N LEU A 50 3.68 -2.92 16.22
CA LEU A 50 2.60 -2.14 16.82
C LEU A 50 1.24 -2.88 16.80
N GLY A 51 1.17 -4.02 16.11
CA GLY A 51 0.00 -4.89 16.06
C GLY A 51 -1.00 -4.55 14.96
N HIS A 52 -0.64 -3.70 13.99
CA HIS A 52 -1.46 -3.44 12.82
C HIS A 52 -1.50 -4.64 11.87
N LYS A 53 -2.61 -4.79 11.16
CA LYS A 53 -2.73 -5.73 10.05
C LYS A 53 -2.18 -5.08 8.79
N ILE A 54 -1.27 -5.76 8.10
CA ILE A 54 -0.65 -5.26 6.87
C ILE A 54 -1.11 -6.08 5.67
N VAL A 55 -1.65 -5.39 4.68
CA VAL A 55 -2.11 -5.96 3.42
C VAL A 55 -1.48 -5.22 2.26
N VAL A 56 -0.82 -5.93 1.36
CA VAL A 56 -0.30 -5.35 0.11
C VAL A 56 -1.36 -5.50 -0.97
N ILE A 57 -1.68 -4.40 -1.66
CA ILE A 57 -2.62 -4.38 -2.79
C ILE A 57 -1.99 -3.58 -3.92
N THR A 58 -1.68 -4.24 -5.03
CA THR A 58 -0.89 -3.66 -6.12
C THR A 58 -1.45 -3.98 -7.50
N ASN A 59 -1.43 -3.00 -8.40
CA ASN A 59 -1.68 -3.21 -9.82
C ASN A 59 -0.39 -3.71 -10.50
N GLN A 60 -0.48 -4.81 -11.24
CA GLN A 60 0.61 -5.40 -12.01
C GLN A 60 0.20 -5.52 -13.49
N GLY A 61 -0.08 -4.38 -14.09
CA GLY A 61 -0.68 -4.27 -15.42
C GLY A 61 0.18 -4.74 -16.59
N GLY A 62 1.45 -5.06 -16.37
CA GLY A 62 2.31 -5.63 -17.41
C GLY A 62 1.93 -7.06 -17.79
N ILE A 63 1.24 -7.79 -16.89
CA ILE A 63 0.76 -9.16 -17.18
C ILE A 63 -0.25 -9.12 -18.34
N SER A 64 -1.28 -8.30 -18.23
CA SER A 64 -2.29 -8.18 -19.31
C SER A 64 -1.74 -7.63 -20.62
N LYS A 65 -0.58 -6.98 -20.58
CA LYS A 65 0.15 -6.48 -21.75
C LYS A 65 1.10 -7.52 -22.34
N GLY A 66 1.24 -8.69 -21.73
CA GLY A 66 2.15 -9.75 -22.16
C GLY A 66 3.64 -9.43 -21.94
N LEU A 67 3.97 -8.50 -21.04
CA LEU A 67 5.34 -8.08 -20.78
C LEU A 67 6.06 -8.98 -19.76
N TYR A 68 5.32 -9.60 -18.87
CA TYR A 68 5.78 -10.58 -17.91
C TYR A 68 4.58 -11.43 -17.44
N THR A 69 4.85 -12.48 -16.70
CA THR A 69 3.86 -13.46 -16.26
C THR A 69 3.47 -13.28 -14.78
N SER A 70 2.40 -13.94 -14.34
CA SER A 70 2.07 -14.04 -12.92
C SER A 70 3.17 -14.75 -12.12
N ASP A 71 3.84 -15.76 -12.70
CA ASP A 71 4.96 -16.43 -12.04
C ASP A 71 6.13 -15.47 -11.78
N ASP A 72 6.41 -14.55 -12.73
CA ASP A 72 7.41 -13.49 -12.53
C ASP A 72 7.04 -12.59 -11.34
N VAL A 73 5.78 -12.17 -11.26
CA VAL A 73 5.28 -11.34 -10.15
C VAL A 73 5.36 -12.07 -8.82
N GLU A 74 5.01 -13.36 -8.78
CA GLU A 74 5.12 -14.18 -7.58
C GLU A 74 6.56 -14.33 -7.13
N ALA A 75 7.52 -14.48 -8.05
CA ALA A 75 8.94 -14.51 -7.74
C ALA A 75 9.42 -13.21 -7.07
N VAL A 76 8.97 -12.05 -7.56
CA VAL A 76 9.25 -10.74 -6.95
C VAL A 76 8.63 -10.66 -5.55
N HIS A 77 7.39 -11.12 -5.37
CA HIS A 77 6.73 -11.09 -4.07
C HIS A 77 7.41 -12.02 -3.05
N ASN A 78 7.84 -13.21 -3.48
CA ASN A 78 8.60 -14.12 -2.62
C ASN A 78 9.92 -13.48 -2.19
N HIS A 79 10.62 -12.82 -3.10
CA HIS A 79 11.85 -12.07 -2.77
C HIS A 79 11.56 -10.93 -1.77
N MET A 80 10.48 -10.19 -1.94
CA MET A 80 10.05 -9.17 -0.97
C MET A 80 9.79 -9.77 0.41
N PHE A 81 9.13 -10.93 0.48
CA PHE A 81 8.89 -11.62 1.76
C PHE A 81 10.19 -12.08 2.42
N ASP A 82 11.16 -12.55 1.64
CA ASP A 82 12.49 -12.93 2.15
C ASP A 82 13.21 -11.72 2.74
N LEU A 83 13.17 -10.58 2.06
CA LEU A 83 13.76 -9.34 2.57
C LEU A 83 13.07 -8.84 3.85
N LEU A 84 11.74 -8.93 3.93
CA LEU A 84 11.00 -8.61 5.16
C LEU A 84 11.40 -9.55 6.30
N ALA A 85 11.49 -10.85 6.05
CA ALA A 85 11.93 -11.83 7.04
C ALA A 85 13.36 -11.54 7.54
N GLN A 86 14.28 -11.21 6.65
CA GLN A 86 15.65 -10.80 6.99
C GLN A 86 15.67 -9.51 7.83
N ALA A 87 14.72 -8.60 7.62
CA ALA A 87 14.54 -7.40 8.42
C ALA A 87 13.84 -7.66 9.78
N GLY A 88 13.54 -8.91 10.10
CA GLY A 88 12.86 -9.31 11.34
C GLY A 88 11.37 -9.01 11.36
N CYS A 89 10.76 -8.80 10.20
CA CYS A 89 9.33 -8.52 10.09
C CYS A 89 8.51 -9.80 10.34
N PRO A 90 7.51 -9.76 11.23
CA PRO A 90 6.49 -10.80 11.26
C PRO A 90 5.76 -10.88 9.91
N THR A 91 5.25 -12.06 9.56
CA THR A 91 4.50 -12.27 8.33
C THR A 91 3.39 -11.21 8.17
N ILE A 92 3.27 -10.63 6.97
CA ILE A 92 2.15 -9.75 6.64
C ILE A 92 0.86 -10.58 6.47
N ASP A 93 -0.30 -9.93 6.58
CA ASP A 93 -1.58 -10.64 6.66
C ASP A 93 -2.08 -11.11 5.29
N ALA A 94 -1.83 -10.35 4.23
CA ALA A 94 -2.23 -10.72 2.87
C ALA A 94 -1.52 -9.88 1.80
N LEU A 95 -1.53 -10.42 0.58
CA LEU A 95 -1.11 -9.71 -0.63
C LEU A 95 -2.09 -10.07 -1.76
N PHE A 96 -2.59 -9.04 -2.44
CA PHE A 96 -3.44 -9.17 -3.62
C PHE A 96 -2.86 -8.32 -4.75
N TYR A 97 -2.91 -8.83 -5.98
CA TYR A 97 -2.54 -8.05 -7.15
C TYR A 97 -3.56 -8.20 -8.29
N SER A 98 -3.67 -7.17 -9.11
CA SER A 98 -4.43 -7.19 -10.35
C SER A 98 -3.45 -7.36 -11.52
N GLU A 99 -3.79 -8.23 -12.46
CA GLU A 99 -3.02 -8.44 -13.68
C GLU A 99 -3.21 -7.33 -14.71
N SER A 100 -4.11 -6.39 -14.41
CA SER A 100 -4.46 -5.27 -15.27
C SER A 100 -4.31 -3.93 -14.54
N SER A 101 -4.12 -2.87 -15.31
CA SER A 101 -4.22 -1.48 -14.85
C SER A 101 -5.35 -0.72 -15.55
N LEU A 102 -6.18 -1.41 -16.33
CA LEU A 102 -7.29 -0.80 -17.08
C LEU A 102 -8.42 -0.40 -16.12
N ARG A 103 -8.98 0.78 -16.31
CA ARG A 103 -10.12 1.28 -15.52
C ARG A 103 -11.38 0.41 -15.62
N SER A 104 -11.51 -0.35 -16.70
CA SER A 104 -12.60 -1.31 -16.92
C SER A 104 -12.45 -2.59 -16.09
N ASP A 105 -11.26 -2.91 -15.61
CA ASP A 105 -11.02 -4.06 -14.75
C ASP A 105 -11.45 -3.76 -13.31
N MET A 106 -12.39 -4.53 -12.80
CA MET A 106 -12.95 -4.34 -11.46
C MET A 106 -11.92 -4.53 -10.34
N TYR A 107 -10.84 -5.26 -10.58
CA TYR A 107 -9.76 -5.50 -9.62
C TYR A 107 -8.67 -4.43 -9.68
N ALA A 108 -8.50 -3.74 -10.82
CA ALA A 108 -7.48 -2.70 -10.95
C ALA A 108 -7.88 -1.41 -10.22
N LYS A 109 -7.01 -0.90 -9.32
CA LYS A 109 -7.20 0.42 -8.71
C LYS A 109 -7.33 1.49 -9.79
N PRO A 110 -8.25 2.44 -9.69
CA PRO A 110 -9.02 2.88 -8.52
C PRO A 110 -10.30 2.09 -8.22
N ASN A 111 -10.55 0.96 -8.89
CA ASN A 111 -11.62 0.05 -8.53
C ASN A 111 -11.26 -0.72 -7.26
N THR A 112 -12.26 -1.27 -6.59
CA THR A 112 -12.12 -1.80 -5.22
C THR A 112 -12.22 -3.32 -5.15
N GLY A 113 -12.17 -4.01 -6.29
CA GLY A 113 -12.34 -5.47 -6.33
C GLY A 113 -11.35 -6.24 -5.48
N MET A 114 -10.05 -5.88 -5.52
CA MET A 114 -9.02 -6.53 -4.69
C MET A 114 -9.27 -6.31 -3.19
N PHE A 115 -9.68 -5.10 -2.80
CA PHE A 115 -9.98 -4.76 -1.40
C PHE A 115 -11.17 -5.59 -0.88
N LYS A 116 -12.24 -5.65 -1.65
CA LYS A 116 -13.45 -6.42 -1.31
C LYS A 116 -13.14 -7.91 -1.24
N ARG A 117 -12.35 -8.41 -2.18
CA ARG A 117 -11.89 -9.79 -2.17
C ARG A 117 -11.07 -10.09 -0.91
N CYS A 118 -10.14 -9.20 -0.54
CA CYS A 118 -9.37 -9.34 0.68
C CYS A 118 -10.27 -9.39 1.94
N GLU A 119 -11.25 -8.48 2.05
CA GLU A 119 -12.20 -8.47 3.17
C GLU A 119 -13.07 -9.73 3.28
N ASN A 120 -13.30 -10.41 2.14
CA ASN A 120 -14.09 -11.65 2.09
C ASN A 120 -13.26 -12.88 2.39
N GLU A 121 -12.01 -12.94 1.92
CA GLU A 121 -11.15 -14.12 2.01
C GLU A 121 -10.29 -14.15 3.27
N VAL A 122 -9.95 -12.97 3.83
CA VAL A 122 -9.05 -12.85 4.98
C VAL A 122 -9.82 -12.39 6.21
N LYS A 123 -9.85 -13.25 7.23
CA LYS A 123 -10.55 -12.95 8.49
C LYS A 123 -9.97 -11.71 9.18
N HIS A 124 -10.85 -10.94 9.78
CA HIS A 124 -10.49 -9.75 10.57
C HIS A 124 -9.82 -8.62 9.76
N ILE A 125 -9.92 -8.63 8.43
CA ILE A 125 -9.49 -7.52 7.59
C ILE A 125 -10.72 -6.68 7.23
N LYS A 126 -10.69 -5.39 7.62
CA LYS A 126 -11.63 -4.35 7.20
C LYS A 126 -10.87 -3.07 6.96
N PHE A 127 -10.99 -2.50 5.76
CA PHE A 127 -10.30 -1.26 5.40
C PHE A 127 -10.95 -0.02 5.98
N LYS A 128 -12.25 -0.09 6.28
CA LYS A 128 -12.98 1.02 6.89
C LYS A 128 -12.30 1.44 8.20
N GLN A 129 -12.03 2.73 8.34
CA GLN A 129 -11.30 3.34 9.47
C GLN A 129 -9.81 2.93 9.57
N GLY A 130 -9.30 2.19 8.63
CA GLY A 130 -7.87 1.93 8.47
C GLY A 130 -7.22 2.97 7.56
N TYR A 131 -6.05 2.60 7.04
CA TYR A 131 -5.26 3.43 6.12
C TYR A 131 -4.95 2.66 4.85
N TYR A 132 -4.80 3.37 3.76
CA TYR A 132 -4.18 2.82 2.55
C TYR A 132 -3.13 3.80 2.04
N VAL A 133 -1.89 3.31 1.90
CA VAL A 133 -0.72 4.08 1.51
C VAL A 133 -0.42 3.83 0.04
N GLY A 134 -0.36 4.89 -0.72
CA GLY A 134 -0.01 4.84 -2.14
C GLY A 134 0.72 6.09 -2.60
N ASP A 135 1.21 6.05 -3.83
CA ASP A 135 1.90 7.14 -4.49
C ASP A 135 1.11 7.73 -5.69
N LYS A 136 -0.01 7.07 -6.07
CA LYS A 136 -0.82 7.45 -7.23
C LYS A 136 -2.24 7.85 -6.83
N ILE A 137 -2.86 8.70 -7.65
CA ILE A 137 -4.25 9.13 -7.42
C ILE A 137 -5.22 7.94 -7.40
N SER A 138 -4.94 6.87 -8.15
CA SER A 138 -5.74 5.64 -8.15
C SER A 138 -5.76 4.96 -6.79
N ASP A 139 -4.66 5.01 -6.05
CA ASP A 139 -4.55 4.49 -4.68
C ASP A 139 -5.45 5.26 -3.73
N LEU A 140 -5.37 6.58 -3.79
CA LEU A 140 -6.14 7.46 -2.92
C LEU A 140 -7.64 7.36 -3.19
N LYS A 141 -8.03 7.23 -4.46
CA LYS A 141 -9.42 7.00 -4.85
C LYS A 141 -9.96 5.66 -4.34
N ALA A 142 -9.17 4.60 -4.46
CA ALA A 142 -9.55 3.28 -3.95
C ALA A 142 -9.69 3.31 -2.42
N ALA A 143 -8.72 3.90 -1.70
CA ALA A 143 -8.77 4.09 -0.25
C ALA A 143 -10.05 4.81 0.18
N PHE A 144 -10.35 5.93 -0.45
CA PHE A 144 -11.53 6.73 -0.16
C PHE A 144 -12.84 5.95 -0.35
N LYS A 145 -12.95 5.19 -1.43
CA LYS A 145 -14.12 4.34 -1.71
C LYS A 145 -14.32 3.24 -0.68
N MET A 146 -13.24 2.72 -0.10
CA MET A 146 -13.27 1.66 0.91
C MET A 146 -13.47 2.21 2.34
N GLY A 147 -13.55 3.53 2.51
CA GLY A 147 -13.67 4.14 3.83
C GLY A 147 -12.36 4.09 4.64
N ALA A 148 -11.26 3.76 4.00
CA ALA A 148 -9.92 3.90 4.54
C ALA A 148 -9.44 5.35 4.40
N ARG A 149 -8.56 5.79 5.29
CA ARG A 149 -7.92 7.09 5.16
C ARG A 149 -6.83 7.03 4.10
N PRO A 150 -6.91 7.84 3.04
CA PRO A 150 -5.87 7.89 2.03
C PRO A 150 -4.58 8.48 2.62
N VAL A 151 -3.47 7.79 2.38
CA VAL A 151 -2.12 8.25 2.75
C VAL A 151 -1.29 8.32 1.47
N LEU A 152 -0.78 9.50 1.17
CA LEU A 152 0.09 9.73 0.03
C LEU A 152 1.54 9.83 0.51
N VAL A 153 2.42 9.06 -0.11
CA VAL A 153 3.87 9.21 0.05
C VAL A 153 4.46 9.97 -1.13
N ARG A 154 5.51 10.76 -0.89
CA ARG A 154 6.18 11.55 -1.92
C ARG A 154 7.09 10.72 -2.82
N THR A 155 7.46 9.53 -2.39
CA THR A 155 8.21 8.55 -3.20
C THR A 155 7.41 8.13 -4.43
N GLY A 156 8.05 7.47 -5.39
CA GLY A 156 7.41 7.07 -6.63
C GLY A 156 6.82 8.25 -7.40
N TYR A 157 5.53 8.18 -7.70
CA TYR A 157 4.79 9.26 -8.39
C TYR A 157 4.17 10.29 -7.44
N GLY A 158 4.52 10.27 -6.14
CA GLY A 158 3.86 11.07 -5.12
C GLY A 158 3.86 12.56 -5.41
N GLU A 159 4.96 13.15 -5.86
CA GLU A 159 5.04 14.58 -6.19
C GLU A 159 4.11 14.96 -7.36
N GLN A 160 3.99 14.09 -8.35
CA GLN A 160 3.05 14.27 -9.46
C GLN A 160 1.61 14.16 -8.97
N THR A 161 1.34 13.23 -8.06
CA THR A 161 0.01 13.01 -7.48
C THR A 161 -0.44 14.18 -6.61
N ILE A 162 0.46 14.86 -5.90
CA ILE A 162 0.16 16.10 -5.16
C ILE A 162 -0.40 17.16 -6.11
N LYS A 163 0.20 17.35 -7.28
CA LYS A 163 -0.29 18.28 -8.30
C LYS A 163 -1.68 17.88 -8.80
N GLU A 164 -1.92 16.58 -8.97
CA GLU A 164 -3.23 16.08 -9.40
C GLU A 164 -4.32 16.23 -8.33
N LEU A 165 -3.99 16.09 -7.05
CA LEU A 165 -4.91 16.35 -5.94
C LEU A 165 -5.42 17.78 -5.88
N ASN A 166 -4.67 18.73 -6.42
CA ASN A 166 -5.07 20.13 -6.46
C ASN A 166 -6.19 20.42 -7.48
N LYS A 167 -6.48 19.49 -8.41
CA LYS A 167 -7.59 19.63 -9.34
C LYS A 167 -8.93 19.63 -8.60
N PHE A 168 -9.88 20.42 -9.08
CA PHE A 168 -11.20 20.56 -8.48
C PHE A 168 -11.93 19.22 -8.28
N THR A 169 -11.81 18.32 -9.22
CA THR A 169 -12.43 16.99 -9.20
C THR A 169 -11.98 16.11 -8.02
N ASN A 170 -10.85 16.41 -7.41
CA ASN A 170 -10.22 15.60 -6.36
C ASN A 170 -10.33 16.23 -4.96
N GLN A 171 -11.04 17.34 -4.80
CA GLN A 171 -11.08 18.08 -3.52
C GLN A 171 -11.59 17.27 -2.32
N LYS A 172 -12.57 16.39 -2.53
CA LYS A 172 -13.09 15.52 -1.45
C LYS A 172 -12.02 14.54 -0.94
N ILE A 173 -11.25 13.98 -1.86
CA ILE A 173 -10.15 13.05 -1.54
C ILE A 173 -9.01 13.82 -0.90
N LYS A 174 -8.64 14.98 -1.46
CA LYS A 174 -7.60 15.85 -0.92
C LYS A 174 -7.83 16.18 0.57
N LYS A 175 -9.06 16.54 0.95
CA LYS A 175 -9.42 16.85 2.34
C LYS A 175 -9.23 15.68 3.32
N LYS A 176 -9.24 14.44 2.83
CA LYS A 176 -9.07 13.22 3.63
C LYS A 176 -7.65 12.68 3.58
N THR A 177 -6.84 13.11 2.60
CA THR A 177 -5.50 12.58 2.38
C THR A 177 -4.50 13.22 3.34
N ILE A 178 -3.67 12.37 3.94
CA ILE A 178 -2.46 12.80 4.68
C ILE A 178 -1.27 12.53 3.78
N VAL A 179 -0.31 13.45 3.76
CA VAL A 179 0.91 13.35 2.94
C VAL A 179 2.13 13.15 3.85
N PHE A 180 2.99 12.21 3.48
CA PHE A 180 4.26 11.94 4.14
C PHE A 180 5.38 11.84 3.10
N ASP A 181 6.62 12.06 3.52
CA ASP A 181 7.76 11.96 2.62
C ASP A 181 7.94 10.53 2.11
N ASP A 182 7.76 9.54 2.98
CA ASP A 182 7.91 8.12 2.70
C ASP A 182 7.09 7.25 3.68
N LEU A 183 7.13 5.95 3.49
CA LEU A 183 6.43 5.00 4.35
C LEU A 183 6.95 5.03 5.79
N LEU A 184 8.25 5.25 5.99
CA LEU A 184 8.83 5.32 7.34
C LEU A 184 8.31 6.53 8.11
N SER A 185 8.19 7.67 7.47
CA SER A 185 7.61 8.88 8.07
C SER A 185 6.17 8.65 8.50
N PHE A 186 5.37 7.95 7.69
CA PHE A 186 4.02 7.53 8.07
C PHE A 186 4.02 6.60 9.29
N ALA A 187 4.88 5.58 9.29
CA ALA A 187 4.98 4.63 10.40
C ALA A 187 5.38 5.32 11.71
N ASN A 188 6.33 6.24 11.66
CA ASN A 188 6.76 7.03 12.83
C ASN A 188 5.63 7.93 13.36
N TRP A 189 4.90 8.58 12.46
CA TRP A 189 3.73 9.38 12.84
C TRP A 189 2.64 8.53 13.49
N LEU A 190 2.38 7.34 12.94
CA LEU A 190 1.36 6.47 13.50
C LEU A 190 1.79 5.94 14.89
N GLU A 191 3.06 5.54 15.05
CA GLU A 191 3.63 5.13 16.32
C GLU A 191 3.44 6.21 17.40
N SER A 192 3.67 7.48 17.08
CA SER A 192 3.52 8.60 18.02
C SER A 192 2.11 8.76 18.60
N LYS A 193 1.11 8.07 18.04
CA LYS A 193 -0.27 8.08 18.56
C LYS A 193 -0.51 6.99 19.63
N TYR A 194 0.48 6.14 19.87
CA TYR A 194 0.40 5.04 20.83
C TYR A 194 1.29 5.25 22.07
N VAL A 195 2.02 6.36 22.09
CA VAL A 195 2.92 6.75 23.19
C VAL A 195 2.25 7.77 24.10
#